data_a3c81d6ea4b3f6e3208f475fb622a95c
#
_entry.id   a3c81d6ea4b3f6e3208f475fb622a95c
#
_cell.length_a   1.000
_cell.length_b   1.000
_cell.length_c   1.000
_cell.angle_alpha   90.00
_cell.angle_beta   90.00
_cell.angle_gamma   90.00
#
_symmetry.space_group_name_H-M   'P 1'
#
loop_
_entity.id
_entity.type
_entity.pdbx_description
1 polymer ?
#
loop_
_entity_poly.entity_id
_entity_poly.type
_entity_poly.pdbx_seq_one_letter_code
_entity_poly.pdbx_strand_id
1 'polypeptide(L)'
;GFTSYVFSKFGYRLQRTSRDQVNDGKVIAKNELKPGDLVFFNGRRAGGSRIGHVGIVTSADNENETFEFIHASCSKGVTVSKSTEAYFDKRYVKACRVIYTDVEEAYGADLLIDFGIAKQEDYLLYGKQ
;
A
#
# COMPACT_ATOMS: atom_id res chain seq x y z
N GLY A 1 -4.36 11.50 -1.16
CA GLY A 1 -3.66 10.96 0.00
C GLY A 1 -2.26 10.46 -0.32
N PHE A 2 -1.66 9.82 0.63
CA PHE A 2 -0.28 9.33 0.52
C PHE A 2 -0.08 8.38 -0.68
N THR A 3 -0.96 7.40 -0.83
CA THR A 3 -0.84 6.40 -1.90
C THR A 3 -0.91 7.06 -3.28
N SER A 4 -1.87 7.95 -3.49
CA SER A 4 -2.00 8.70 -4.74
C SER A 4 -0.77 9.54 -5.02
N TYR A 5 -0.22 10.16 -3.99
CA TYR A 5 1.00 10.97 -4.10
C TYR A 5 2.20 10.14 -4.55
N VAL A 6 2.41 9.00 -3.92
CA VAL A 6 3.54 8.12 -4.27
C VAL A 6 3.40 7.63 -5.71
N PHE A 7 2.22 7.15 -6.10
CA PHE A 7 2.01 6.65 -7.46
C PHE A 7 2.11 7.73 -8.51
N SER A 8 1.75 8.97 -8.18
CA SER A 8 1.88 10.08 -9.12
C SER A 8 3.33 10.35 -9.51
N LYS A 9 4.28 10.08 -8.63
CA LYS A 9 5.71 10.22 -8.92
C LYS A 9 6.18 9.24 -9.99
N PHE A 10 5.47 8.14 -10.17
CA PHE A 10 5.77 7.13 -11.18
C PHE A 10 4.85 7.23 -12.40
N GLY A 11 4.09 8.31 -12.53
CA GLY A 11 3.24 8.56 -13.68
C GLY A 11 1.88 7.87 -13.62
N TYR A 12 1.49 7.33 -12.49
CA TYR A 12 0.19 6.66 -12.32
C TYR A 12 -0.79 7.56 -11.57
N ARG A 13 -1.99 7.69 -12.11
CA ARG A 13 -3.06 8.45 -11.47
C ARG A 13 -4.02 7.50 -10.78
N LEU A 14 -4.12 7.60 -9.45
CA LEU A 14 -5.06 6.81 -8.66
C LEU A 14 -6.26 7.64 -8.24
N GLN A 15 -7.35 6.96 -7.95
CA GLN A 15 -8.51 7.58 -7.33
C GLN A 15 -8.12 8.13 -5.96
N ARG A 16 -8.87 9.13 -5.50
CA ARG A 16 -8.51 9.89 -4.32
C ARG A 16 -8.64 9.11 -3.01
N THR A 17 -9.69 8.31 -2.88
CA THR A 17 -9.97 7.59 -1.63
C THR A 17 -9.58 6.12 -1.74
N SER A 18 -9.28 5.50 -0.61
CA SER A 18 -8.98 4.06 -0.57
C SER A 18 -10.14 3.21 -1.10
N ARG A 19 -11.37 3.66 -0.85
CA ARG A 19 -12.56 2.98 -1.33
C ARG A 19 -12.61 2.95 -2.85
N ASP A 20 -12.23 4.05 -3.49
CA ASP A 20 -12.23 4.17 -4.95
C ASP A 20 -10.98 3.54 -5.56
N GLN A 21 -9.84 3.61 -4.87
CA GLN A 21 -8.58 3.07 -5.35
C GLN A 21 -8.63 1.55 -5.58
N VAL A 22 -9.50 0.85 -4.88
CA VAL A 22 -9.69 -0.59 -5.09
C VAL A 22 -10.10 -0.90 -6.53
N ASN A 23 -10.66 0.05 -7.25
CA ASN A 23 -11.09 -0.10 -8.65
C ASN A 23 -10.02 0.32 -9.65
N ASP A 24 -8.86 0.81 -9.20
CA ASP A 24 -7.79 1.28 -10.08
C ASP A 24 -6.94 0.16 -10.67
N GLY A 25 -7.10 -1.06 -10.19
CA GLY A 25 -6.28 -2.17 -10.65
C GLY A 25 -6.99 -3.51 -10.61
N LYS A 26 -6.25 -4.55 -10.98
CA LYS A 26 -6.73 -5.92 -10.96
C LYS A 26 -6.59 -6.51 -9.56
N VAL A 27 -7.61 -7.20 -9.07
CA VAL A 27 -7.57 -7.89 -7.78
C VAL A 27 -6.51 -8.99 -7.79
N ILE A 28 -5.68 -9.02 -6.75
CA ILE A 28 -4.57 -9.96 -6.58
C ILE A 28 -4.81 -10.78 -5.32
N ALA A 29 -4.57 -12.08 -5.41
CA ALA A 29 -4.65 -12.96 -4.25
C ALA A 29 -3.55 -12.63 -3.23
N LYS A 30 -3.84 -12.84 -1.96
CA LYS A 30 -2.91 -12.53 -0.86
C LYS A 30 -1.58 -13.28 -0.96
N ASN A 31 -1.58 -14.43 -1.64
CA ASN A 31 -0.36 -15.24 -1.85
C ASN A 31 0.35 -14.94 -3.16
N GLU A 32 -0.03 -13.87 -3.86
CA GLU A 32 0.59 -13.46 -5.12
C GLU A 32 1.05 -12.01 -5.10
N LEU A 33 1.22 -11.46 -3.90
CA LEU A 33 1.59 -10.05 -3.74
C LEU A 33 3.01 -9.78 -4.21
N LYS A 34 3.21 -8.57 -4.74
CA LYS A 34 4.52 -8.06 -5.14
C LYS A 34 4.69 -6.64 -4.62
N PRO A 35 5.93 -6.17 -4.45
CA PRO A 35 6.16 -4.77 -4.10
C PRO A 35 5.45 -3.84 -5.09
N GLY A 36 4.80 -2.83 -4.58
CA GLY A 36 4.02 -1.89 -5.38
C GLY A 36 2.53 -2.21 -5.45
N ASP A 37 2.12 -3.40 -5.06
CA ASP A 37 0.69 -3.73 -4.99
C ASP A 37 0.00 -2.93 -3.88
N LEU A 38 -1.27 -2.62 -4.08
CA LEU A 38 -2.09 -1.96 -3.08
C LEU A 38 -2.79 -3.00 -2.21
N VAL A 39 -2.79 -2.77 -0.91
CA VAL A 39 -3.51 -3.61 0.06
C VAL A 39 -4.54 -2.75 0.78
N PHE A 40 -5.74 -3.29 0.94
CA PHE A 40 -6.88 -2.56 1.47
C PHE A 40 -7.38 -3.20 2.75
N PHE A 41 -7.70 -2.33 3.70
CA PHE A 41 -8.12 -2.73 5.04
C PHE A 41 -9.42 -2.03 5.42
N ASN A 42 -10.14 -2.63 6.37
CA ASN A 42 -11.22 -1.93 7.02
C ASN A 42 -10.70 -0.68 7.71
N GLY A 43 -11.60 0.25 7.99
CA GLY A 43 -11.28 1.41 8.80
C GLY A 43 -11.37 1.07 10.30
N ARG A 44 -12.05 1.93 11.05
CA ARG A 44 -12.16 1.80 12.51
C ARG A 44 -12.75 0.47 12.95
N ARG A 45 -13.80 0.00 12.27
CA ARG A 45 -14.49 -1.26 12.61
C ARG A 45 -13.91 -2.41 11.77
N ALA A 46 -13.36 -3.41 12.43
CA ALA A 46 -12.83 -4.60 11.78
C ALA A 46 -13.96 -5.51 11.29
N GLY A 47 -13.67 -6.24 10.21
CA GLY A 47 -14.57 -7.24 9.64
C GLY A 47 -15.38 -6.71 8.46
N GLY A 48 -15.87 -7.64 7.64
CA GLY A 48 -16.63 -7.30 6.45
C GLY A 48 -15.77 -6.77 5.31
N SER A 49 -16.42 -6.17 4.32
CA SER A 49 -15.80 -5.76 3.07
C SER A 49 -15.62 -4.25 2.93
N ARG A 50 -15.98 -3.46 3.93
CA ARG A 50 -15.87 -2.01 3.84
C ARG A 50 -14.41 -1.56 3.94
N ILE A 51 -13.97 -0.83 2.93
CA ILE A 51 -12.60 -0.31 2.86
C ILE A 51 -12.54 1.08 3.48
N GLY A 52 -11.57 1.27 4.38
CA GLY A 52 -11.32 2.54 5.02
C GLY A 52 -9.85 2.92 5.09
N HIS A 53 -8.95 2.04 4.60
CA HIS A 53 -7.51 2.29 4.64
C HIS A 53 -6.80 1.55 3.51
N VAL A 54 -5.66 2.09 3.06
CA VAL A 54 -4.86 1.51 1.98
C VAL A 54 -3.39 1.65 2.31
N GLY A 55 -2.60 0.67 1.87
CA GLY A 55 -1.15 0.70 1.93
C GLY A 55 -0.54 0.18 0.64
N ILE A 56 0.78 0.35 0.52
CA ILE A 56 1.56 -0.13 -0.62
C ILE A 56 2.51 -1.20 -0.13
N VAL A 57 2.46 -2.38 -0.74
CA VAL A 57 3.34 -3.50 -0.36
C VAL A 57 4.80 -3.11 -0.64
N THR A 58 5.65 -3.30 0.36
CA THR A 58 7.09 -3.09 0.24
C THR A 58 7.85 -4.42 0.15
N SER A 59 7.31 -5.47 0.76
CA SER A 59 7.86 -6.81 0.66
C SER A 59 6.75 -7.84 0.92
N ALA A 60 6.88 -9.02 0.35
CA ALA A 60 5.88 -10.08 0.51
C ALA A 60 6.54 -11.44 0.68
N ASP A 61 5.96 -12.25 1.56
CA ASP A 61 6.28 -13.65 1.72
C ASP A 61 5.04 -14.44 1.30
N ASN A 62 5.00 -14.83 0.04
CA ASN A 62 3.81 -15.46 -0.54
C ASN A 62 3.59 -16.89 -0.06
N GLU A 63 4.63 -17.55 0.43
CA GLU A 63 4.51 -18.88 1.01
C GLU A 63 3.70 -18.85 2.30
N ASN A 64 3.94 -17.84 3.13
CA ASN A 64 3.24 -17.68 4.42
C ASN A 64 2.07 -16.70 4.33
N GLU A 65 1.81 -16.10 3.16
CA GLU A 65 0.76 -15.11 2.93
C GLU A 65 0.87 -13.92 3.89
N THR A 66 2.10 -13.47 4.12
CA THR A 66 2.39 -12.29 4.94
C THR A 66 3.11 -11.24 4.11
N PHE A 67 3.02 -9.99 4.54
CA PHE A 67 3.64 -8.88 3.82
C PHE A 67 3.91 -7.70 4.74
N GLU A 68 4.78 -6.81 4.28
CA GLU A 68 4.98 -5.51 4.88
C GLU A 68 4.47 -4.46 3.90
N PHE A 69 3.98 -3.35 4.43
CA PHE A 69 3.42 -2.29 3.61
C PHE A 69 3.67 -0.91 4.23
N ILE A 70 3.82 0.08 3.36
CA ILE A 70 3.96 1.47 3.77
C ILE A 70 2.61 2.16 3.64
N HIS A 71 2.26 2.98 4.62
CA HIS A 71 0.96 3.65 4.67
C HIS A 71 1.03 4.90 5.54
N ALA A 72 0.00 5.73 5.43
CA ALA A 72 -0.15 6.92 6.29
C ALA A 72 -0.96 6.53 7.52
N SER A 73 -0.28 6.47 8.67
CA SER A 73 -0.90 6.17 9.96
C SER A 73 -1.35 7.47 10.64
N CYS A 74 -2.52 7.45 11.27
CA CYS A 74 -3.02 8.61 12.01
C CYS A 74 -2.13 8.96 13.20
N SER A 75 -1.54 7.95 13.84
CA SER A 75 -0.73 8.15 15.04
C SER A 75 0.77 8.29 14.76
N LYS A 76 1.27 7.64 13.70
CA LYS A 76 2.71 7.55 13.42
C LYS A 76 3.14 8.26 12.15
N GLY A 77 2.20 8.84 11.39
CA GLY A 77 2.49 9.40 10.08
C GLY A 77 2.78 8.28 9.07
N VAL A 78 3.63 8.56 8.09
CA VAL A 78 4.02 7.56 7.09
C VAL A 78 4.96 6.55 7.75
N THR A 79 4.58 5.27 7.70
CA THR A 79 5.32 4.20 8.37
C THR A 79 5.12 2.87 7.65
N VAL A 80 6.00 1.92 7.93
CA VAL A 80 5.87 0.54 7.45
C VAL A 80 5.29 -0.30 8.58
N SER A 81 4.29 -1.10 8.25
CA SER A 81 3.65 -2.03 9.17
C SER A 81 3.67 -3.43 8.59
N LYS A 82 3.37 -4.42 9.43
CA LYS A 82 3.33 -5.82 9.03
C LYS A 82 1.90 -6.33 9.03
N SER A 83 1.58 -7.16 8.04
CA SER A 83 0.25 -7.79 7.93
C SER A 83 -0.08 -8.68 9.12
N THR A 84 0.95 -9.16 9.82
CA THR A 84 0.80 -10.04 10.99
C THR A 84 0.41 -9.29 12.26
N GLU A 85 0.50 -7.97 12.27
CA GLU A 85 0.04 -7.18 13.41
C GLU A 85 -1.47 -7.38 13.57
N ALA A 86 -1.91 -7.63 14.80
CA ALA A 86 -3.31 -7.99 15.08
C ALA A 86 -4.31 -6.98 14.49
N TYR A 87 -3.97 -5.70 14.56
CA TYR A 87 -4.82 -4.65 14.00
C TYR A 87 -5.09 -4.86 12.51
N PHE A 88 -4.05 -5.14 11.72
CA PHE A 88 -4.16 -5.28 10.27
C PHE A 88 -4.64 -6.65 9.85
N ASP A 89 -4.25 -7.69 10.58
CA ASP A 89 -4.72 -9.04 10.31
C ASP A 89 -6.24 -9.14 10.34
N LYS A 90 -6.86 -8.48 11.31
CA LYS A 90 -8.32 -8.45 11.43
C LYS A 90 -9.01 -7.59 10.37
N ARG A 91 -8.30 -6.67 9.76
CA ARG A 91 -8.87 -5.64 8.89
C ARG A 91 -8.58 -5.84 7.41
N TYR A 92 -7.75 -6.80 7.06
CA TYR A 92 -7.43 -7.05 5.65
C TYR A 92 -8.69 -7.35 4.85
N VAL A 93 -8.86 -6.67 3.71
CA VAL A 93 -10.00 -6.87 2.81
C VAL A 93 -9.55 -7.53 1.52
N LYS A 94 -8.68 -6.86 0.77
CA LYS A 94 -8.16 -7.38 -0.50
C LYS A 94 -6.97 -6.58 -0.97
N ALA A 95 -6.39 -7.01 -2.08
CA ALA A 95 -5.27 -6.33 -2.72
C ALA A 95 -5.54 -6.17 -4.21
N CYS A 96 -4.92 -5.17 -4.82
CA CYS A 96 -4.96 -5.00 -6.27
C CYS A 96 -3.61 -4.55 -6.81
N ARG A 97 -3.40 -4.80 -8.11
CA ARG A 97 -2.20 -4.39 -8.83
C ARG A 97 -2.55 -3.36 -9.87
N VAL A 98 -1.93 -2.21 -9.78
CA VAL A 98 -2.10 -1.11 -10.71
C VAL A 98 -0.98 -1.12 -11.76
N ILE A 99 0.23 -1.50 -11.35
CA ILE A 99 1.42 -1.50 -12.20
C ILE A 99 1.65 -2.91 -12.70
N TYR A 100 1.42 -3.13 -13.99
CA TYR A 100 1.51 -4.46 -14.61
C TYR A 100 2.85 -4.77 -15.23
N THR A 101 3.58 -3.74 -15.67
CA THR A 101 4.89 -3.96 -16.27
C THR A 101 5.91 -3.98 -15.16
N ASP A 102 6.60 -5.00 -15.09
CA ASP A 102 7.90 -5.28 -14.50
C ASP A 102 8.45 -4.23 -13.57
N VAL A 103 7.64 -3.85 -12.57
CA VAL A 103 8.11 -3.09 -11.43
C VAL A 103 9.33 -3.78 -10.84
N GLU A 104 9.35 -5.13 -10.85
CA GLU A 104 10.48 -5.90 -10.38
C GLU A 104 11.70 -5.77 -11.27
N GLU A 105 11.53 -5.80 -12.61
CA GLU A 105 12.65 -5.74 -13.54
C GLU A 105 13.11 -4.31 -13.80
N ALA A 106 12.16 -3.39 -14.01
CA ALA A 106 12.47 -2.02 -14.38
C ALA A 106 12.65 -1.11 -13.17
N TYR A 107 11.86 -1.30 -12.11
CA TYR A 107 11.79 -0.38 -10.98
C TYR A 107 11.81 -1.06 -9.61
N GLY A 108 11.87 -2.38 -9.54
CA GLY A 108 11.69 -3.11 -8.28
C GLY A 108 12.56 -2.63 -7.14
N ALA A 109 13.88 -2.67 -7.33
CA ALA A 109 14.82 -2.19 -6.31
C ALA A 109 14.72 -0.67 -6.14
N ASP A 110 14.61 0.05 -7.26
CA ASP A 110 14.50 1.52 -7.24
C ASP A 110 13.19 1.96 -6.59
N LEU A 111 12.09 1.24 -6.85
CA LEU A 111 10.80 1.54 -6.23
C LEU A 111 10.88 1.40 -4.71
N LEU A 112 11.54 0.37 -4.21
CA LEU A 112 11.71 0.18 -2.77
C LEU A 112 12.62 1.24 -2.16
N ILE A 113 13.69 1.61 -2.89
CA ILE A 113 14.59 2.69 -2.47
C ILE A 113 13.82 4.01 -2.46
N ASP A 114 13.04 4.29 -3.50
CA ASP A 114 12.25 5.50 -3.60
C ASP A 114 11.17 5.55 -2.53
N PHE A 115 10.56 4.42 -2.18
CA PHE A 115 9.62 4.36 -1.05
C PHE A 115 10.34 4.69 0.25
N GLY A 116 11.59 4.27 0.41
CA GLY A 116 12.40 4.62 1.57
C GLY A 116 12.71 6.09 1.63
N ILE A 117 13.07 6.69 0.49
CA ILE A 117 13.31 8.13 0.35
C ILE A 117 12.00 8.89 0.56
N ALA A 118 10.93 8.45 -0.11
CA ALA A 118 9.60 9.04 0.02
C ALA A 118 9.13 9.02 1.46
N LYS A 119 9.43 7.96 2.20
CA LYS A 119 9.10 7.86 3.61
C LYS A 119 9.69 9.02 4.42
N GLN A 120 10.89 9.48 4.08
CA GLN A 120 11.53 10.61 4.76
C GLN A 120 11.06 11.95 4.21
N GLU A 121 11.18 12.13 2.90
CA GLU A 121 10.84 13.40 2.25
C GLU A 121 9.34 13.68 2.29
N ASP A 122 8.53 12.67 1.95
CA ASP A 122 7.09 12.84 1.89
C ASP A 122 6.48 12.97 3.27
N TYR A 123 7.07 12.36 4.28
CA TYR A 123 6.64 12.56 5.64
C TYR A 123 6.80 14.02 6.05
N LEU A 124 7.92 14.63 5.70
CA LEU A 124 8.16 16.04 5.99
C LEU A 124 7.15 16.94 5.25
N LEU A 125 6.88 16.63 3.98
CA LEU A 125 5.92 17.39 3.17
C LEU A 125 4.48 17.10 3.61
N TYR A 126 4.16 15.83 3.77
CA TYR A 126 2.81 15.36 4.11
C TYR A 126 2.42 15.78 5.53
N GLY A 127 3.36 15.75 6.45
CA GLY A 127 3.13 16.15 7.82
C GLY A 127 2.95 17.66 8.01
N LYS A 128 3.36 18.45 7.03
CA LYS A 128 3.20 19.91 7.03
C LYS A 128 1.88 20.37 6.41
N GLN A 129 1.23 19.49 5.71
CA GLN A 129 -0.07 19.76 5.10
C GLN A 129 -1.20 19.45 6.06
#